data_7f03d69287177046d801517c72812135
#
_entry.id   7f03d69287177046d801517c72812135
#
_cell.length_a   1.000
_cell.length_b   1.000
_cell.length_c   1.000
_cell.angle_alpha   90.00
_cell.angle_beta   90.00
_cell.angle_gamma   90.00
#
_symmetry.space_group_name_H-M   'P 1'
#
loop_
_entity.id
_entity.type
_entity.pdbx_description
1 polymer ?
#
loop_
_entity_poly.entity_id
_entity_poly.type
_entity_poly.pdbx_seq_one_letter_code
_entity_poly.pdbx_strand_id
1 'polypeptide(L)'
;EPYRRQRQMCIRDRSVAFREKLKENYCISGVRQVEKQVSKKEDTAKYLFALEDDHVIESVWMKYRHGNSVCISSQVGCRMGCTFCASTLTGLTRNLTAGEMLSQIYQIQKDTKERVSNIIVMGMGEPLDNYEELLRFIKLVSCEKGIGISQRNITVSTCGLVDKIRMLADEKLQITLAISLHAPNDEIRRQTMPIANRYTIGEIIQACKYYFDKTGRRITFEYSMIRGVNDKEEHAKELAGRLSGLNCHINLIPLNEVKERNCYRSTKEDIEKFKTILEKYRKTVTIRREMGSDIDAACGQLRKKFLTKNGRN
;
A
#
# COMPACT_ATOMS: atom_id res chain seq x y z
N GLU A 1 -24.70 12.94 15.22
CA GLU A 1 -25.58 11.76 15.24
C GLU A 1 -26.81 11.82 14.32
N PRO A 2 -27.53 12.95 14.12
CA PRO A 2 -28.68 12.99 13.21
C PRO A 2 -28.33 12.61 11.76
N TYR A 3 -27.18 13.00 11.26
CA TYR A 3 -26.72 12.71 9.89
C TYR A 3 -26.43 11.23 9.62
N ARG A 4 -26.15 10.43 10.64
CA ARG A 4 -25.87 8.98 10.49
C ARG A 4 -27.17 8.18 10.30
N ARG A 5 -28.27 8.58 10.92
CA ARG A 5 -29.62 7.99 10.73
C ARG A 5 -30.16 8.31 9.34
N GLN A 6 -30.00 9.53 8.84
CA GLN A 6 -30.44 9.93 7.50
C GLN A 6 -29.76 9.12 6.38
N ARG A 7 -28.46 8.78 6.51
CA ARG A 7 -27.77 7.97 5.48
C ARG A 7 -28.28 6.53 5.39
N GLN A 8 -28.72 5.93 6.48
CA GLN A 8 -29.35 4.60 6.46
C GLN A 8 -30.82 4.65 6.00
N MET A 9 -31.50 5.76 6.20
CA MET A 9 -32.90 5.95 5.78
C MET A 9 -33.04 6.12 4.26
N CYS A 10 -32.09 6.78 3.58
CA CYS A 10 -32.19 7.10 2.15
C CYS A 10 -32.42 5.92 1.19
N ILE A 11 -32.03 4.70 1.55
CA ILE A 11 -32.30 3.50 0.71
C ILE A 11 -33.59 2.80 1.15
N ARG A 12 -33.92 2.79 2.45
CA ARG A 12 -35.13 2.14 2.97
C ARG A 12 -36.40 2.89 2.62
N ASP A 13 -36.34 4.20 2.47
CA ASP A 13 -37.46 5.08 2.18
C ASP A 13 -37.80 5.19 0.68
N ARG A 14 -37.03 4.52 -0.19
CA ARG A 14 -37.35 4.43 -1.62
C ARG A 14 -38.40 3.37 -1.87
N SER A 15 -39.24 3.61 -2.86
CA SER A 15 -40.30 2.63 -3.24
C SER A 15 -39.71 1.24 -3.51
N VAL A 16 -40.45 0.21 -3.22
CA VAL A 16 -40.01 -1.18 -3.48
C VAL A 16 -39.66 -1.35 -4.95
N ALA A 17 -40.48 -0.82 -5.87
CA ALA A 17 -40.22 -0.88 -7.31
C ALA A 17 -38.85 -0.25 -7.70
N PHE A 18 -38.48 0.88 -7.10
CA PHE A 18 -37.19 1.49 -7.39
C PHE A 18 -36.02 0.66 -6.83
N ARG A 19 -36.20 0.04 -5.66
CA ARG A 19 -35.16 -0.85 -5.08
C ARG A 19 -34.96 -2.11 -5.92
N GLU A 20 -36.04 -2.70 -6.43
CA GLU A 20 -35.95 -3.86 -7.34
C GLU A 20 -35.26 -3.46 -8.65
N LYS A 21 -35.63 -2.35 -9.27
CA LYS A 21 -34.95 -1.81 -10.47
C LYS A 21 -33.45 -1.55 -10.24
N LEU A 22 -33.08 -1.11 -9.04
CA LEU A 22 -31.63 -0.98 -8.68
C LEU A 22 -30.95 -2.35 -8.60
N LYS A 23 -31.58 -3.36 -7.99
CA LYS A 23 -31.04 -4.72 -7.91
C LYS A 23 -30.87 -5.39 -9.27
N GLU A 24 -31.75 -5.12 -10.22
CA GLU A 24 -31.68 -5.65 -11.58
C GLU A 24 -30.50 -5.06 -12.37
N ASN A 25 -30.15 -3.80 -12.12
CA ASN A 25 -29.19 -3.06 -12.93
C ASN A 25 -27.86 -2.79 -12.21
N TYR A 26 -27.79 -2.96 -10.90
CA TYR A 26 -26.64 -2.65 -10.07
C TYR A 26 -26.41 -3.74 -9.03
N CYS A 27 -25.17 -4.10 -8.83
CA CYS A 27 -24.75 -4.92 -7.70
C CYS A 27 -23.99 -4.05 -6.69
N ILE A 28 -24.13 -4.38 -5.42
CA ILE A 28 -23.22 -3.88 -4.39
C ILE A 28 -21.99 -4.79 -4.43
N SER A 29 -21.00 -4.44 -5.26
CA SER A 29 -19.73 -5.16 -5.25
C SER A 29 -19.17 -5.10 -3.83
N GLY A 30 -19.00 -6.25 -3.20
CA GLY A 30 -18.55 -6.36 -1.83
C GLY A 30 -17.46 -7.39 -1.71
N VAL A 31 -16.57 -7.18 -0.75
CA VAL A 31 -15.64 -8.22 -0.34
C VAL A 31 -16.27 -8.99 0.83
N ARG A 32 -16.12 -10.31 0.86
CA ARG A 32 -16.57 -11.17 1.96
C ARG A 32 -15.39 -11.53 2.84
N GLN A 33 -15.47 -11.25 4.13
CA GLN A 33 -14.45 -11.67 5.08
C GLN A 33 -14.42 -13.20 5.18
N VAL A 34 -13.25 -13.77 4.94
CA VAL A 34 -12.98 -15.21 5.01
C VAL A 34 -12.22 -15.55 6.29
N GLU A 35 -11.22 -14.73 6.62
CA GLU A 35 -10.40 -14.92 7.80
C GLU A 35 -10.04 -13.58 8.41
N LYS A 36 -9.87 -13.55 9.74
CA LYS A 36 -9.32 -12.43 10.50
C LYS A 36 -8.32 -12.94 11.50
N GLN A 37 -7.12 -12.38 11.50
CA GLN A 37 -6.10 -12.61 12.50
C GLN A 37 -5.89 -11.34 13.31
N VAL A 38 -5.95 -11.45 14.63
CA VAL A 38 -5.76 -10.31 15.55
C VAL A 38 -4.44 -10.49 16.27
N SER A 39 -3.59 -9.47 16.25
CA SER A 39 -2.34 -9.47 17.00
C SER A 39 -2.62 -9.53 18.51
N LYS A 40 -1.81 -10.31 19.23
CA LYS A 40 -1.80 -10.35 20.69
C LYS A 40 -0.88 -9.29 21.31
N LYS A 41 -0.02 -8.69 20.50
CA LYS A 41 1.00 -7.73 20.95
C LYS A 41 0.62 -6.28 20.67
N GLU A 42 -0.22 -6.06 19.68
CA GLU A 42 -0.50 -4.73 19.14
C GLU A 42 -1.94 -4.63 18.64
N ASP A 43 -2.50 -3.43 18.61
CA ASP A 43 -3.83 -3.15 18.07
C ASP A 43 -3.81 -3.24 16.52
N THR A 44 -3.62 -4.46 16.02
CA THR A 44 -3.52 -4.75 14.58
C THR A 44 -4.33 -5.98 14.23
N ALA A 45 -5.05 -5.93 13.13
CA ALA A 45 -5.77 -7.08 12.60
C ALA A 45 -5.55 -7.22 11.09
N LYS A 46 -5.28 -8.44 10.65
CA LYS A 46 -5.14 -8.80 9.25
C LYS A 46 -6.40 -9.51 8.78
N TYR A 47 -6.91 -9.08 7.65
CA TYR A 47 -8.13 -9.58 7.03
C TYR A 47 -7.81 -10.26 5.70
N LEU A 48 -8.43 -11.39 5.48
CA LEU A 48 -8.50 -12.09 4.20
C LEU A 48 -9.90 -11.92 3.64
N PHE A 49 -10.00 -11.33 2.47
CA PHE A 49 -11.26 -11.05 1.80
C PHE A 49 -11.39 -11.85 0.51
N ALA A 50 -12.49 -12.57 0.35
CA ALA A 50 -12.89 -13.13 -0.94
C ALA A 50 -13.68 -12.10 -1.74
N LEU A 51 -13.41 -12.04 -3.03
CA LEU A 51 -14.11 -11.28 -4.04
C LEU A 51 -15.29 -12.10 -4.61
N GLU A 52 -16.13 -11.52 -5.46
CA GLU A 52 -17.28 -12.22 -6.06
C GLU A 52 -16.86 -13.38 -6.99
N ASP A 53 -15.67 -13.30 -7.57
CA ASP A 53 -15.05 -14.33 -8.42
C ASP A 53 -14.19 -15.32 -7.63
N ASP A 54 -14.37 -15.41 -6.32
CA ASP A 54 -13.64 -16.26 -5.38
C ASP A 54 -12.11 -15.99 -5.28
N HIS A 55 -11.61 -14.97 -5.94
CA HIS A 55 -10.23 -14.52 -5.71
C HIS A 55 -10.10 -13.92 -4.31
N VAL A 56 -8.88 -13.98 -3.79
CA VAL A 56 -8.61 -13.59 -2.40
C VAL A 56 -7.59 -12.47 -2.34
N ILE A 57 -7.88 -11.47 -1.51
CA ILE A 57 -7.01 -10.32 -1.25
C ILE A 57 -6.82 -10.10 0.23
N GLU A 58 -5.80 -9.35 0.60
CA GLU A 58 -5.44 -9.03 1.97
C GLU A 58 -5.61 -7.54 2.28
N SER A 59 -5.96 -7.27 3.53
CA SER A 59 -5.97 -5.92 4.11
C SER A 59 -5.51 -5.98 5.56
N VAL A 60 -4.92 -4.89 6.05
CA VAL A 60 -4.46 -4.80 7.43
C VAL A 60 -5.04 -3.55 8.08
N TRP A 61 -5.71 -3.73 9.20
CA TRP A 61 -6.12 -2.64 10.07
C TRP A 61 -5.11 -2.44 11.18
N MET A 62 -4.77 -1.19 11.44
CA MET A 62 -3.78 -0.79 12.44
C MET A 62 -4.31 0.40 13.23
N LYS A 63 -4.30 0.29 14.56
CA LYS A 63 -4.70 1.38 15.44
C LYS A 63 -3.47 2.15 15.92
N TYR A 64 -3.46 3.45 15.66
CA TYR A 64 -2.45 4.37 16.14
C TYR A 64 -3.08 5.42 17.03
N ARG A 65 -2.26 6.10 17.85
CA ARG A 65 -2.71 7.24 18.67
C ARG A 65 -3.33 8.39 17.85
N HIS A 66 -2.89 8.55 16.61
CA HIS A 66 -3.36 9.60 15.69
C HIS A 66 -4.49 9.14 14.77
N GLY A 67 -5.07 7.98 15.01
CA GLY A 67 -6.21 7.44 14.27
C GLY A 67 -5.96 6.08 13.64
N ASN A 68 -7.03 5.45 13.15
CA ASN A 68 -6.98 4.11 12.58
C ASN A 68 -6.54 4.17 11.12
N SER A 69 -5.58 3.34 10.76
CA SER A 69 -5.06 3.20 9.41
C SER A 69 -5.47 1.85 8.81
N VAL A 70 -5.76 1.83 7.52
CA VAL A 70 -6.02 0.60 6.78
C VAL A 70 -5.09 0.50 5.59
N CYS A 71 -4.34 -0.60 5.52
CA CYS A 71 -3.59 -1.00 4.34
C CYS A 71 -4.49 -1.84 3.45
N ILE A 72 -4.71 -1.41 2.20
CA ILE A 72 -5.59 -2.08 1.24
C ILE A 72 -4.82 -2.58 0.02
N SER A 73 -5.37 -3.62 -0.61
CA SER A 73 -4.90 -4.16 -1.89
C SER A 73 -5.52 -3.41 -3.07
N SER A 74 -4.78 -3.33 -4.18
CA SER A 74 -5.20 -2.71 -5.45
C SER A 74 -5.34 -3.70 -6.60
N GLN A 75 -4.78 -4.91 -6.46
CA GLN A 75 -4.82 -5.97 -7.46
C GLN A 75 -4.93 -7.34 -6.79
N VAL A 76 -5.33 -8.36 -7.54
CA VAL A 76 -5.21 -9.77 -7.17
C VAL A 76 -3.87 -10.28 -7.68
N GLY A 77 -2.87 -10.41 -6.80
CA GLY A 77 -1.49 -10.67 -7.15
C GLY A 77 -0.75 -9.43 -7.67
N CYS A 78 0.45 -9.61 -8.24
CA CYS A 78 1.26 -8.51 -8.75
C CYS A 78 2.24 -9.03 -9.80
N ARG A 79 2.39 -8.32 -10.92
CA ARG A 79 3.30 -8.69 -12.01
C ARG A 79 4.70 -8.07 -11.92
N MET A 80 4.98 -7.25 -10.91
CA MET A 80 6.24 -6.52 -10.83
C MET A 80 7.45 -7.41 -10.51
N GLY A 81 7.26 -8.59 -9.95
CA GLY A 81 8.29 -9.60 -9.78
C GLY A 81 9.35 -9.32 -8.70
N CYS A 82 9.09 -8.38 -7.77
CA CYS A 82 10.03 -8.06 -6.69
C CYS A 82 10.39 -9.32 -5.89
N THR A 83 11.70 -9.61 -5.74
CA THR A 83 12.21 -10.86 -5.19
C THR A 83 11.92 -11.06 -3.71
N PHE A 84 11.67 -10.00 -2.98
CA PHE A 84 11.36 -9.99 -1.54
C PHE A 84 9.85 -9.97 -1.24
N CYS A 85 8.98 -9.92 -2.26
CA CYS A 85 7.54 -9.72 -2.07
C CYS A 85 6.76 -11.01 -2.36
N ALA A 86 5.94 -11.44 -1.39
CA ALA A 86 5.09 -12.63 -1.53
C ALA A 86 3.96 -12.44 -2.55
N SER A 87 3.45 -11.23 -2.74
CA SER A 87 2.38 -10.93 -3.71
C SER A 87 2.76 -11.20 -5.16
N THR A 88 4.07 -11.31 -5.46
CA THR A 88 4.56 -11.57 -6.82
C THR A 88 4.70 -13.07 -7.15
N LEU A 89 4.56 -13.96 -6.16
CA LEU A 89 4.75 -15.40 -6.34
C LEU A 89 3.76 -16.04 -7.32
N THR A 90 2.54 -15.52 -7.36
CA THR A 90 1.45 -16.03 -8.22
C THR A 90 1.20 -15.16 -9.45
N GLY A 91 2.01 -14.12 -9.66
CA GLY A 91 1.79 -13.14 -10.73
C GLY A 91 0.54 -12.29 -10.52
N LEU A 92 0.14 -11.56 -11.56
CA LEU A 92 -1.08 -10.75 -11.58
C LEU A 92 -2.23 -11.59 -12.15
N THR A 93 -3.35 -11.65 -11.42
CA THR A 93 -4.59 -12.24 -11.93
C THR A 93 -5.45 -11.15 -12.58
N ARG A 94 -5.79 -10.10 -11.83
CA ARG A 94 -6.55 -8.95 -12.34
C ARG A 94 -6.43 -7.71 -11.45
N ASN A 95 -6.84 -6.59 -11.99
CA ASN A 95 -7.02 -5.36 -11.25
C ASN A 95 -8.27 -5.44 -10.36
N LEU A 96 -8.24 -4.74 -9.23
CA LEU A 96 -9.44 -4.48 -8.43
C LEU A 96 -10.18 -3.26 -8.97
N THR A 97 -11.50 -3.30 -8.94
CA THR A 97 -12.32 -2.12 -9.17
C THR A 97 -12.23 -1.14 -8.00
N ALA A 98 -12.53 0.12 -8.24
CA ALA A 98 -12.63 1.13 -7.17
C ALA A 98 -13.63 0.72 -6.07
N GLY A 99 -14.71 0.04 -6.46
CA GLY A 99 -15.69 -0.52 -5.54
C GLY A 99 -15.11 -1.60 -4.64
N GLU A 100 -14.34 -2.54 -5.19
CA GLU A 100 -13.65 -3.58 -4.41
C GLU A 100 -12.60 -3.00 -3.47
N MET A 101 -11.85 -1.98 -3.92
CA MET A 101 -10.90 -1.28 -3.06
C MET A 101 -11.61 -0.58 -1.88
N LEU A 102 -12.73 0.09 -2.15
CA LEU A 102 -13.54 0.79 -1.15
C LEU A 102 -14.21 -0.18 -0.17
N SER A 103 -14.65 -1.35 -0.66
CA SER A 103 -15.31 -2.38 0.13
C SER A 103 -14.43 -2.97 1.23
N GLN A 104 -13.10 -3.03 1.03
CA GLN A 104 -12.16 -3.44 2.08
C GLN A 104 -12.29 -2.53 3.30
N ILE A 105 -12.38 -1.22 3.07
CA ILE A 105 -12.51 -0.21 4.14
C ILE A 105 -13.86 -0.35 4.85
N TYR A 106 -14.94 -0.49 4.08
CA TYR A 106 -16.29 -0.65 4.66
C TYR A 106 -16.41 -1.90 5.52
N GLN A 107 -15.87 -3.03 5.08
CA GLN A 107 -15.91 -4.28 5.86
C GLN A 107 -15.11 -4.16 7.16
N ILE A 108 -13.92 -3.54 7.11
CA ILE A 108 -13.10 -3.30 8.30
C ILE A 108 -13.83 -2.37 9.27
N GLN A 109 -14.42 -1.26 8.81
CA GLN A 109 -15.21 -0.37 9.67
C GLN A 109 -16.44 -1.06 10.25
N LYS A 110 -17.09 -1.94 9.48
CA LYS A 110 -18.23 -2.73 9.93
C LYS A 110 -17.84 -3.71 11.04
N ASP A 111 -16.70 -4.35 10.91
CA ASP A 111 -16.19 -5.34 11.87
C ASP A 111 -15.66 -4.66 13.15
N THR A 112 -14.79 -3.67 13.01
CA THR A 112 -14.15 -2.97 14.13
C THR A 112 -15.09 -1.99 14.85
N LYS A 113 -16.16 -1.53 14.19
CA LYS A 113 -17.03 -0.42 14.62
C LYS A 113 -16.29 0.91 14.77
N GLU A 114 -15.07 1.00 14.27
CA GLU A 114 -14.22 2.18 14.34
C GLU A 114 -14.10 2.88 12.98
N ARG A 115 -13.97 4.20 13.00
CA ARG A 115 -13.74 4.99 11.79
C ARG A 115 -12.30 4.80 11.31
N VAL A 116 -12.12 4.57 10.02
CA VAL A 116 -10.81 4.65 9.35
C VAL A 116 -10.47 6.12 9.10
N SER A 117 -9.28 6.53 9.49
CA SER A 117 -8.76 7.90 9.33
C SER A 117 -7.72 8.01 8.23
N ASN A 118 -6.92 6.96 8.03
CA ASN A 118 -5.82 6.93 7.08
C ASN A 118 -5.90 5.68 6.18
N ILE A 119 -5.54 5.84 4.91
CA ILE A 119 -5.50 4.77 3.95
C ILE A 119 -4.10 4.64 3.38
N ILE A 120 -3.61 3.41 3.31
CA ILE A 120 -2.31 3.06 2.75
C ILE A 120 -2.54 2.05 1.64
N VAL A 121 -2.28 2.43 0.39
CA VAL A 121 -2.40 1.52 -0.76
C VAL A 121 -1.04 0.84 -0.96
N MET A 122 -0.73 -0.10 -0.06
CA MET A 122 0.52 -0.88 0.00
C MET A 122 0.25 -2.38 0.22
N GLY A 123 -0.98 -2.83 -0.02
CA GLY A 123 -1.34 -4.25 0.01
C GLY A 123 -0.85 -4.98 -1.24
N MET A 124 -1.63 -5.93 -1.73
CA MET A 124 -1.30 -6.65 -2.95
C MET A 124 -1.47 -5.77 -4.17
N GLY A 125 -0.50 -5.87 -5.11
CA GLY A 125 -0.54 -5.18 -6.38
C GLY A 125 0.36 -3.95 -6.47
N GLU A 126 0.48 -3.42 -7.69
CA GLU A 126 1.08 -2.12 -8.01
C GLU A 126 -0.05 -1.13 -8.30
N PRO A 127 -0.31 -0.15 -7.41
CA PRO A 127 -1.45 0.75 -7.58
C PRO A 127 -1.43 1.55 -8.90
N LEU A 128 -0.26 1.98 -9.34
CA LEU A 128 -0.14 2.75 -10.60
C LEU A 128 -0.30 1.87 -11.86
N ASP A 129 -0.23 0.56 -11.74
CA ASP A 129 -0.58 -0.37 -12.80
C ASP A 129 -2.12 -0.55 -12.92
N ASN A 130 -2.86 -0.18 -11.88
CA ASN A 130 -4.32 -0.10 -11.83
C ASN A 130 -4.80 1.38 -11.79
N TYR A 131 -4.26 2.20 -12.68
CA TYR A 131 -4.29 3.66 -12.59
C TYR A 131 -5.70 4.25 -12.57
N GLU A 132 -6.56 3.86 -13.51
CA GLU A 132 -7.90 4.44 -13.66
C GLU A 132 -8.80 4.13 -12.45
N GLU A 133 -8.77 2.89 -11.98
CA GLU A 133 -9.54 2.48 -10.81
C GLU A 133 -8.98 3.08 -9.52
N LEU A 134 -7.65 3.28 -9.44
CA LEU A 134 -7.02 4.01 -8.34
C LEU A 134 -7.52 5.46 -8.27
N LEU A 135 -7.54 6.18 -9.38
CA LEU A 135 -8.06 7.56 -9.42
C LEU A 135 -9.53 7.62 -9.03
N ARG A 136 -10.34 6.70 -9.56
CA ARG A 136 -11.75 6.59 -9.21
C ARG A 136 -11.93 6.31 -7.72
N PHE A 137 -11.14 5.39 -7.17
CA PHE A 137 -11.13 5.09 -5.73
C PHE A 137 -10.80 6.32 -4.88
N ILE A 138 -9.74 7.07 -5.23
CA ILE A 138 -9.35 8.28 -4.49
C ILE A 138 -10.49 9.31 -4.51
N LYS A 139 -11.15 9.52 -5.66
CA LYS A 139 -12.30 10.43 -5.77
C LYS A 139 -13.47 9.98 -4.88
N LEU A 140 -13.80 8.69 -4.91
CA LEU A 140 -14.91 8.13 -4.13
C LEU A 140 -14.67 8.19 -2.61
N VAL A 141 -13.48 7.80 -2.15
CA VAL A 141 -13.16 7.75 -0.73
C VAL A 141 -13.01 9.13 -0.11
N SER A 142 -12.64 10.14 -0.93
CA SER A 142 -12.53 11.54 -0.51
C SER A 142 -13.85 12.31 -0.62
N CYS A 143 -14.88 11.71 -1.22
CA CYS A 143 -16.16 12.38 -1.40
C CYS A 143 -16.85 12.62 -0.04
N GLU A 144 -17.23 13.86 0.24
CA GLU A 144 -17.90 14.24 1.49
C GLU A 144 -19.21 13.50 1.72
N LYS A 145 -19.92 13.14 0.64
CA LYS A 145 -21.15 12.32 0.70
C LYS A 145 -20.89 10.84 0.99
N GLY A 146 -19.61 10.40 0.97
CA GLY A 146 -19.17 9.05 1.25
C GLY A 146 -18.47 8.90 2.60
N ILE A 147 -17.29 8.23 2.62
CA ILE A 147 -16.45 8.09 3.82
C ILE A 147 -15.83 9.43 4.23
N GLY A 148 -15.52 10.30 3.27
CA GLY A 148 -15.00 11.64 3.49
C GLY A 148 -13.60 11.65 4.12
N ILE A 149 -12.69 10.80 3.62
CA ILE A 149 -11.29 10.79 4.05
C ILE A 149 -10.52 11.81 3.22
N SER A 150 -9.84 12.75 3.89
CA SER A 150 -9.01 13.73 3.21
C SER A 150 -7.92 13.04 2.37
N GLN A 151 -7.66 13.55 1.17
CA GLN A 151 -6.58 13.04 0.30
C GLN A 151 -5.22 13.07 1.01
N ARG A 152 -4.98 14.00 1.93
CA ARG A 152 -3.74 14.08 2.73
C ARG A 152 -3.52 12.85 3.63
N ASN A 153 -4.58 12.11 3.91
CA ASN A 153 -4.56 10.90 4.71
C ASN A 153 -4.55 9.62 3.84
N ILE A 154 -4.27 9.78 2.54
CA ILE A 154 -4.14 8.67 1.60
C ILE A 154 -2.68 8.60 1.15
N THR A 155 -2.04 7.46 1.37
CA THR A 155 -0.71 7.15 0.88
C THR A 155 -0.82 6.12 -0.24
N VAL A 156 -0.25 6.43 -1.40
CA VAL A 156 -0.14 5.51 -2.53
C VAL A 156 1.33 5.15 -2.72
N SER A 157 1.65 3.86 -2.69
CA SER A 157 2.99 3.36 -2.97
C SER A 157 3.10 2.89 -4.41
N THR A 158 4.29 3.04 -4.99
CA THR A 158 4.60 2.52 -6.33
C THR A 158 6.02 2.01 -6.40
N CYS A 159 6.25 0.98 -7.20
CA CYS A 159 7.58 0.51 -7.54
C CYS A 159 8.33 1.45 -8.51
N GLY A 160 7.75 2.58 -8.88
CA GLY A 160 8.42 3.59 -9.70
C GLY A 160 8.08 3.50 -11.20
N LEU A 161 6.80 3.35 -11.54
CA LEU A 161 6.32 3.49 -12.92
C LEU A 161 6.37 4.96 -13.35
N VAL A 162 7.51 5.36 -13.94
CA VAL A 162 7.86 6.76 -14.24
C VAL A 162 6.76 7.50 -15.00
N ASP A 163 6.25 6.88 -16.07
CA ASP A 163 5.20 7.49 -16.90
C ASP A 163 3.93 7.75 -16.08
N LYS A 164 3.56 6.78 -15.21
CA LYS A 164 2.39 6.89 -14.35
C LYS A 164 2.58 7.89 -13.19
N ILE A 165 3.80 8.03 -12.67
CA ILE A 165 4.11 9.08 -11.67
C ILE A 165 3.91 10.46 -12.28
N ARG A 166 4.35 10.68 -13.54
CA ARG A 166 4.13 11.95 -14.25
C ARG A 166 2.65 12.21 -14.49
N MET A 167 1.90 11.22 -14.98
CA MET A 167 0.43 11.32 -15.12
C MET A 167 -0.24 11.68 -13.79
N LEU A 168 0.16 11.02 -12.69
CA LEU A 168 -0.38 11.28 -11.35
C LEU A 168 -0.06 12.70 -10.85
N ALA A 169 1.09 13.26 -11.23
CA ALA A 169 1.46 14.65 -10.92
C ALA A 169 0.50 15.65 -11.56
N ASP A 170 0.07 15.39 -12.81
CA ASP A 170 -0.84 16.26 -13.54
C ASP A 170 -2.27 16.24 -12.98
N GLU A 171 -2.66 15.18 -12.25
CA GLU A 171 -3.94 15.13 -11.51
C GLU A 171 -3.98 16.08 -10.30
N LYS A 172 -2.85 16.64 -9.87
CA LYS A 172 -2.70 17.59 -8.75
C LYS A 172 -3.36 17.15 -7.46
N LEU A 173 -3.39 15.84 -7.20
CA LEU A 173 -3.97 15.27 -5.98
C LEU A 173 -3.12 15.62 -4.76
N GLN A 174 -3.77 15.70 -3.59
CA GLN A 174 -3.10 16.00 -2.33
C GLN A 174 -2.68 14.75 -1.54
N ILE A 175 -2.54 13.61 -2.21
CA ILE A 175 -2.10 12.34 -1.60
C ILE A 175 -0.60 12.36 -1.25
N THR A 176 -0.18 11.44 -0.40
CA THR A 176 1.24 11.15 -0.19
C THR A 176 1.69 10.08 -1.17
N LEU A 177 2.70 10.40 -1.98
CA LEU A 177 3.32 9.44 -2.88
C LEU A 177 4.52 8.79 -2.19
N ALA A 178 4.52 7.47 -2.12
CA ALA A 178 5.61 6.66 -1.60
C ALA A 178 6.27 5.87 -2.74
N ILE A 179 7.59 5.97 -2.86
CA ILE A 179 8.36 5.27 -3.89
C ILE A 179 9.08 4.09 -3.26
N SER A 180 8.74 2.89 -3.66
CA SER A 180 9.48 1.67 -3.34
C SER A 180 10.82 1.67 -4.09
N LEU A 181 11.83 2.32 -3.50
CA LEU A 181 13.15 2.46 -4.12
C LEU A 181 14.04 1.24 -3.85
N HIS A 182 14.16 0.86 -2.58
CA HIS A 182 14.81 -0.34 -2.03
C HIS A 182 16.27 -0.57 -2.46
N ALA A 183 16.91 0.40 -3.09
CA ALA A 183 18.29 0.30 -3.50
C ALA A 183 18.95 1.69 -3.61
N PRO A 184 20.30 1.80 -3.41
CA PRO A 184 21.01 3.05 -3.59
C PRO A 184 21.37 3.32 -5.06
N ASN A 185 21.42 2.27 -5.91
CA ASN A 185 21.79 2.34 -7.31
C ASN A 185 21.01 1.32 -8.16
N ASP A 186 21.14 1.46 -9.48
CA ASP A 186 20.40 0.64 -10.44
C ASP A 186 20.88 -0.81 -10.47
N GLU A 187 22.15 -1.06 -10.18
CA GLU A 187 22.72 -2.41 -10.17
C GLU A 187 22.08 -3.26 -9.06
N ILE A 188 22.07 -2.76 -7.83
CA ILE A 188 21.44 -3.41 -6.69
C ILE A 188 19.92 -3.49 -6.89
N ARG A 189 19.33 -2.44 -7.47
CA ARG A 189 17.88 -2.42 -7.70
C ARG A 189 17.42 -3.49 -8.67
N ARG A 190 18.17 -3.74 -9.75
CA ARG A 190 17.87 -4.82 -10.73
C ARG A 190 17.88 -6.21 -10.10
N GLN A 191 18.70 -6.44 -9.08
CA GLN A 191 18.77 -7.73 -8.38
C GLN A 191 17.47 -8.06 -7.63
N THR A 192 16.75 -7.04 -7.17
CA THR A 192 15.59 -7.20 -6.29
C THR A 192 14.27 -6.78 -6.93
N MET A 193 14.31 -5.87 -7.90
CA MET A 193 13.13 -5.29 -8.53
C MET A 193 13.28 -5.28 -10.06
N PRO A 194 12.68 -6.23 -10.79
CA PRO A 194 12.79 -6.33 -12.25
C PRO A 194 12.38 -5.07 -13.03
N ILE A 195 11.51 -4.23 -12.44
CA ILE A 195 11.11 -2.94 -13.04
C ILE A 195 12.31 -2.00 -13.25
N ALA A 196 13.41 -2.20 -12.56
CA ALA A 196 14.65 -1.44 -12.73
C ALA A 196 15.34 -1.68 -14.08
N ASN A 197 14.94 -2.72 -14.82
CA ASN A 197 15.37 -2.91 -16.21
C ASN A 197 14.67 -1.94 -17.18
N ARG A 198 13.52 -1.39 -16.77
CA ARG A 198 12.75 -0.41 -17.57
C ARG A 198 12.99 1.02 -17.14
N TYR A 199 13.09 1.27 -15.84
CA TYR A 199 13.23 2.62 -15.27
C TYR A 199 14.38 2.71 -14.30
N THR A 200 15.32 3.60 -14.57
CA THR A 200 16.46 3.88 -13.70
C THR A 200 16.05 4.70 -12.47
N ILE A 201 16.85 4.68 -11.42
CA ILE A 201 16.68 5.54 -10.25
C ILE A 201 16.71 7.02 -10.65
N GLY A 202 17.56 7.38 -11.63
CA GLY A 202 17.63 8.76 -12.15
C GLY A 202 16.31 9.22 -12.73
N GLU A 203 15.66 8.40 -13.57
CA GLU A 203 14.34 8.70 -14.16
C GLU A 203 13.24 8.80 -13.09
N ILE A 204 13.27 7.91 -12.09
CA ILE A 204 12.35 7.96 -10.95
C ILE A 204 12.51 9.28 -10.18
N ILE A 205 13.76 9.69 -9.89
CA ILE A 205 14.04 10.96 -9.19
C ILE A 205 13.54 12.16 -10.00
N GLN A 206 13.71 12.16 -11.33
CA GLN A 206 13.17 13.21 -12.18
C GLN A 206 11.64 13.26 -12.17
N ALA A 207 10.98 12.10 -12.19
CA ALA A 207 9.52 12.03 -12.06
C ALA A 207 9.04 12.51 -10.68
N CYS A 208 9.80 12.22 -9.61
CA CYS A 208 9.52 12.70 -8.26
C CYS A 208 9.66 14.24 -8.16
N LYS A 209 10.68 14.84 -8.79
CA LYS A 209 10.82 16.30 -8.87
C LYS A 209 9.61 16.91 -9.56
N TYR A 210 9.24 16.38 -10.73
CA TYR A 210 8.05 16.83 -11.47
C TYR A 210 6.77 16.72 -10.62
N TYR A 211 6.60 15.58 -9.88
CA TYR A 211 5.46 15.40 -8.98
C TYR A 211 5.45 16.46 -7.86
N PHE A 212 6.62 16.74 -7.25
CA PHE A 212 6.74 17.76 -6.22
C PHE A 212 6.42 19.16 -6.76
N ASP A 213 6.94 19.51 -7.94
CA ASP A 213 6.71 20.81 -8.58
C ASP A 213 5.21 21.03 -8.89
N LYS A 214 4.49 19.99 -9.29
CA LYS A 214 3.05 20.06 -9.61
C LYS A 214 2.14 20.08 -8.38
N THR A 215 2.53 19.38 -7.30
CA THR A 215 1.64 19.12 -6.17
C THR A 215 2.05 19.81 -4.87
N GLY A 216 3.32 20.22 -4.75
CA GLY A 216 3.92 20.68 -3.51
C GLY A 216 4.06 19.60 -2.43
N ARG A 217 3.76 18.32 -2.77
CA ARG A 217 3.72 17.23 -1.79
C ARG A 217 5.08 16.54 -1.67
N ARG A 218 5.55 16.41 -0.42
CA ARG A 218 6.79 15.71 -0.10
C ARG A 218 6.70 14.24 -0.50
N ILE A 219 7.77 13.72 -1.10
CA ILE A 219 7.88 12.31 -1.48
C ILE A 219 8.39 11.48 -0.30
N THR A 220 7.87 10.27 -0.13
CA THR A 220 8.44 9.28 0.77
C THR A 220 9.16 8.22 -0.05
N PHE A 221 10.41 7.89 0.30
CA PHE A 221 11.14 6.77 -0.27
C PHE A 221 11.13 5.61 0.72
N GLU A 222 10.53 4.50 0.33
CA GLU A 222 10.51 3.25 1.07
C GLU A 222 11.79 2.47 0.76
N TYR A 223 12.48 2.01 1.79
CA TYR A 223 13.75 1.30 1.66
C TYR A 223 13.78 0.07 2.56
N SER A 224 13.48 -1.10 1.99
CA SER A 224 13.57 -2.39 2.69
C SER A 224 15.03 -2.78 2.88
N MET A 225 15.43 -3.00 4.12
CA MET A 225 16.80 -3.35 4.50
C MET A 225 17.02 -4.85 4.34
N ILE A 226 17.78 -5.24 3.31
CA ILE A 226 18.07 -6.64 2.95
C ILE A 226 19.53 -6.93 3.27
N ARG A 227 19.78 -7.84 4.21
CA ARG A 227 21.11 -8.19 4.69
C ARG A 227 22.06 -8.57 3.56
N GLY A 228 23.23 -7.91 3.52
CA GLY A 228 24.29 -8.16 2.56
C GLY A 228 24.01 -7.70 1.13
N VAL A 229 22.82 -7.11 0.87
CA VAL A 229 22.43 -6.65 -0.46
C VAL A 229 22.48 -5.12 -0.55
N ASN A 230 21.76 -4.42 0.33
CA ASN A 230 21.57 -2.97 0.24
C ASN A 230 21.79 -2.23 1.57
N ASP A 231 22.34 -2.88 2.58
CA ASP A 231 22.40 -2.43 3.97
C ASP A 231 23.76 -1.91 4.44
N LYS A 232 24.77 -1.83 3.55
CA LYS A 232 26.10 -1.35 3.88
C LYS A 232 26.14 0.18 4.05
N GLU A 233 27.16 0.68 4.77
CA GLU A 233 27.37 2.12 4.98
C GLU A 233 27.57 2.90 3.67
N GLU A 234 28.29 2.31 2.71
CA GLU A 234 28.48 2.88 1.38
C GLU A 234 27.16 3.10 0.65
N HIS A 235 26.20 2.19 0.81
CA HIS A 235 24.85 2.30 0.25
C HIS A 235 24.06 3.47 0.87
N ALA A 236 24.22 3.71 2.17
CA ALA A 236 23.60 4.86 2.82
C ALA A 236 24.14 6.19 2.29
N LYS A 237 25.46 6.28 2.09
CA LYS A 237 26.13 7.48 1.54
C LYS A 237 25.70 7.72 0.09
N GLU A 238 25.67 6.68 -0.73
CA GLU A 238 25.22 6.76 -2.13
C GLU A 238 23.76 7.20 -2.22
N LEU A 239 22.85 6.58 -1.43
CA LEU A 239 21.44 6.94 -1.37
C LEU A 239 21.26 8.42 -0.97
N ALA A 240 21.99 8.88 0.05
CA ALA A 240 21.94 10.26 0.50
C ALA A 240 22.34 11.25 -0.61
N GLY A 241 23.40 10.92 -1.36
CA GLY A 241 23.88 11.70 -2.50
C GLY A 241 22.84 11.77 -3.63
N ARG A 242 22.26 10.62 -4.03
CA ARG A 242 21.23 10.55 -5.08
C ARG A 242 19.97 11.34 -4.75
N LEU A 243 19.57 11.37 -3.49
CA LEU A 243 18.41 12.12 -3.01
C LEU A 243 18.75 13.57 -2.60
N SER A 244 19.95 14.06 -2.94
CA SER A 244 20.34 15.44 -2.65
C SER A 244 19.43 16.43 -3.39
N GLY A 245 19.08 17.53 -2.69
CA GLY A 245 18.19 18.57 -3.25
C GLY A 245 16.70 18.19 -3.33
N LEU A 246 16.30 16.96 -2.95
CA LEU A 246 14.89 16.57 -2.88
C LEU A 246 14.31 16.82 -1.49
N ASN A 247 13.12 17.43 -1.44
CA ASN A 247 12.31 17.46 -0.22
C ASN A 247 11.63 16.10 -0.05
N CYS A 248 12.31 15.18 0.64
CA CYS A 248 11.84 13.81 0.80
C CYS A 248 11.97 13.32 2.24
N HIS A 249 11.27 12.24 2.52
CA HIS A 249 11.37 11.43 3.72
C HIS A 249 11.82 10.02 3.32
N ILE A 250 12.72 9.41 4.08
CA ILE A 250 13.17 8.03 3.87
C ILE A 250 12.59 7.17 4.99
N ASN A 251 11.87 6.13 4.62
CA ASN A 251 11.31 5.17 5.54
C ASN A 251 12.07 3.85 5.42
N LEU A 252 12.92 3.55 6.39
CA LEU A 252 13.66 2.28 6.47
C LEU A 252 12.73 1.20 6.97
N ILE A 253 12.59 0.13 6.20
CA ILE A 253 11.72 -1.00 6.52
C ILE A 253 12.60 -2.19 6.88
N PRO A 254 12.62 -2.63 8.15
CA PRO A 254 13.17 -3.93 8.49
C PRO A 254 12.45 -5.02 7.67
N LEU A 255 13.20 -5.79 6.88
CA LEU A 255 12.58 -6.77 5.97
C LEU A 255 11.77 -7.81 6.76
N ASN A 256 10.54 -8.08 6.29
CA ASN A 256 9.80 -9.25 6.73
C ASN A 256 10.19 -10.43 5.84
N GLU A 257 10.79 -11.45 6.43
CA GLU A 257 11.30 -12.60 5.70
C GLU A 257 10.14 -13.42 5.11
N VAL A 258 10.28 -13.78 3.85
CA VAL A 258 9.35 -14.66 3.13
C VAL A 258 10.07 -15.99 2.92
N LYS A 259 9.52 -17.08 3.43
CA LYS A 259 10.17 -18.41 3.45
C LYS A 259 10.64 -18.90 2.09
N GLU A 260 9.95 -18.52 1.01
CA GLU A 260 10.25 -18.90 -0.37
C GLU A 260 11.23 -17.95 -1.04
N ARG A 261 11.74 -16.96 -0.31
CA ARG A 261 12.67 -15.96 -0.83
C ARG A 261 13.95 -15.97 -0.01
N ASN A 262 15.09 -16.03 -0.68
CA ASN A 262 16.39 -15.98 -0.03
C ASN A 262 16.79 -14.54 0.32
N CYS A 263 15.91 -13.83 0.99
CA CYS A 263 16.14 -12.45 1.43
C CYS A 263 16.03 -12.42 2.96
N TYR A 264 17.09 -11.96 3.61
CA TYR A 264 17.20 -11.93 5.06
C TYR A 264 17.17 -10.49 5.58
N ARG A 265 16.64 -10.32 6.76
CA ARG A 265 16.56 -9.04 7.46
C ARG A 265 17.96 -8.60 7.93
N SER A 266 18.27 -7.33 7.76
CA SER A 266 19.46 -6.68 8.34
C SER A 266 19.37 -6.62 9.85
N THR A 267 20.51 -6.59 10.54
CA THR A 267 20.54 -6.48 11.99
C THR A 267 20.01 -5.11 12.46
N LYS A 268 19.58 -5.01 13.71
CA LYS A 268 19.15 -3.72 14.28
C LYS A 268 20.28 -2.69 14.25
N GLU A 269 21.49 -3.14 14.53
CA GLU A 269 22.72 -2.34 14.53
C GLU A 269 22.99 -1.75 13.13
N ASP A 270 22.86 -2.56 12.08
CA ASP A 270 23.07 -2.10 10.70
C ASP A 270 22.01 -1.10 10.29
N ILE A 271 20.74 -1.33 10.66
CA ILE A 271 19.63 -0.40 10.37
C ILE A 271 19.86 0.95 11.07
N GLU A 272 20.27 0.95 12.35
CA GLU A 272 20.53 2.19 13.09
C GLU A 272 21.77 2.93 12.56
N LYS A 273 22.83 2.21 12.17
CA LYS A 273 24.01 2.79 11.52
C LYS A 273 23.63 3.45 10.19
N PHE A 274 22.86 2.74 9.36
CA PHE A 274 22.37 3.24 8.08
C PHE A 274 21.54 4.53 8.26
N LYS A 275 20.62 4.54 9.22
CA LYS A 275 19.83 5.71 9.59
C LYS A 275 20.74 6.88 10.02
N THR A 276 21.68 6.63 10.92
CA THR A 276 22.62 7.66 11.44
C THR A 276 23.41 8.30 10.31
N ILE A 277 23.86 7.51 9.32
CA ILE A 277 24.56 8.04 8.15
C ILE A 277 23.63 8.95 7.33
N LEU A 278 22.42 8.52 7.01
CA LEU A 278 21.46 9.34 6.27
C LEU A 278 21.15 10.67 7.00
N GLU A 279 21.00 10.62 8.33
CA GLU A 279 20.76 11.82 9.16
C GLU A 279 21.95 12.78 9.15
N LYS A 280 23.20 12.29 9.15
CA LYS A 280 24.42 13.11 8.95
C LYS A 280 24.39 13.87 7.62
N TYR A 281 23.78 13.28 6.57
CA TYR A 281 23.54 13.93 5.29
C TYR A 281 22.25 14.76 5.26
N ARG A 282 21.70 15.12 6.44
CA ARG A 282 20.50 15.95 6.62
C ARG A 282 19.26 15.38 5.94
N LYS A 283 19.14 14.04 5.87
CA LYS A 283 17.90 13.38 5.42
C LYS A 283 16.97 13.16 6.60
N THR A 284 15.65 13.36 6.36
CA THR A 284 14.64 12.97 7.32
C THR A 284 14.39 11.47 7.20
N VAL A 285 14.66 10.72 8.25
CA VAL A 285 14.63 9.25 8.23
C VAL A 285 13.78 8.72 9.39
N THR A 286 12.98 7.71 9.13
CA THR A 286 12.32 6.91 10.16
C THR A 286 12.58 5.43 9.93
N ILE A 287 12.62 4.66 11.00
CA ILE A 287 12.55 3.20 10.93
C ILE A 287 11.09 2.81 11.14
N ARG A 288 10.52 2.09 10.18
CA ARG A 288 9.14 1.65 10.25
C ARG A 288 8.93 0.73 11.45
N ARG A 289 7.99 1.10 12.31
CA ARG A 289 7.55 0.24 13.40
C ARG A 289 6.89 -1.01 12.80
N GLU A 290 7.32 -2.18 13.24
CA GLU A 290 6.64 -3.42 12.93
C GLU A 290 5.29 -3.45 13.63
N MET A 291 4.25 -3.85 12.90
CA MET A 291 2.91 -4.04 13.42
C MET A 291 2.43 -5.43 13.02
N GLY A 292 1.92 -6.19 14.01
CA GLY A 292 1.38 -7.53 13.76
C GLY A 292 2.44 -8.58 13.39
N SER A 293 3.63 -8.52 13.97
CA SER A 293 4.70 -9.49 13.72
C SER A 293 4.33 -10.94 14.10
N ASP A 294 3.36 -11.10 14.98
CA ASP A 294 2.85 -12.38 15.46
C ASP A 294 1.73 -12.97 14.57
N ILE A 295 1.22 -12.20 13.63
CA ILE A 295 0.14 -12.60 12.71
C ILE A 295 0.58 -12.60 11.25
N ASP A 296 1.88 -12.64 10.96
CA ASP A 296 2.40 -12.54 9.59
C ASP A 296 1.76 -11.37 8.82
N ALA A 297 1.78 -10.17 9.39
CA ALA A 297 1.18 -8.98 8.78
C ALA A 297 1.94 -8.45 7.55
N ALA A 298 2.96 -9.15 7.10
CA ALA A 298 3.66 -8.86 5.85
C ALA A 298 2.79 -9.13 4.63
N CYS A 299 2.95 -8.32 3.59
CA CYS A 299 2.16 -8.39 2.36
C CYS A 299 2.18 -9.79 1.73
N GLY A 300 1.01 -10.32 1.36
CA GLY A 300 0.85 -11.56 0.60
C GLY A 300 0.97 -12.87 1.37
N GLN A 301 1.50 -12.88 2.60
CA GLN A 301 1.75 -14.14 3.33
C GLN A 301 0.47 -14.87 3.73
N LEU A 302 -0.56 -14.16 4.18
CA LEU A 302 -1.81 -14.78 4.62
C LEU A 302 -2.54 -15.47 3.46
N ARG A 303 -2.65 -14.86 2.30
CA ARG A 303 -3.25 -15.46 1.11
C ARG A 303 -2.60 -16.79 0.77
N LYS A 304 -1.27 -16.86 0.79
CA LYS A 304 -0.55 -18.09 0.49
C LYS A 304 -0.91 -19.23 1.44
N LYS A 305 -0.91 -18.97 2.75
CA LYS A 305 -1.28 -19.96 3.76
C LYS A 305 -2.71 -20.46 3.57
N PHE A 306 -3.65 -19.57 3.26
CA PHE A 306 -5.04 -19.92 3.03
C PHE A 306 -5.22 -20.81 1.79
N LEU A 307 -4.63 -20.45 0.65
CA LEU A 307 -4.68 -21.23 -0.59
C LEU A 307 -4.11 -22.65 -0.41
N THR A 308 -2.95 -22.76 0.25
CA THR A 308 -2.33 -24.06 0.51
C THR A 308 -3.22 -24.96 1.36
N LYS A 309 -3.82 -24.41 2.43
CA LYS A 309 -4.68 -25.16 3.37
C LYS A 309 -5.97 -25.67 2.72
N ASN A 310 -6.52 -24.96 1.76
CA ASN A 310 -7.80 -25.29 1.10
C ASN A 310 -7.64 -25.87 -0.30
N GLY A 311 -6.41 -26.14 -0.77
CA GLY A 311 -6.15 -26.69 -2.11
C GLY A 311 -6.58 -25.78 -3.27
N ARG A 312 -6.77 -24.49 -3.05
CA ARG A 312 -7.13 -23.50 -4.06
C ARG A 312 -5.87 -22.78 -4.53
N ASN A 313 -5.46 -23.03 -5.74
CA ASN A 313 -4.38 -22.31 -6.45
C ASN A 313 -4.87 -20.98 -7.01
#